data_8ef0ea6a399c843eee9eea6cbce629d3
#
_entry.id   8ef0ea6a399c843eee9eea6cbce629d3
#
_cell.length_a   1.000
_cell.length_b   1.000
_cell.length_c   1.000
_cell.angle_alpha   90.00
_cell.angle_beta   90.00
_cell.angle_gamma   90.00
#
_symmetry.space_group_name_H-M   'P 1'
#
loop_
_entity.id
_entity.type
_entity.pdbx_description
1 polymer ?
#
loop_
_entity_poly.entity_id
_entity_poly.type
_entity_poly.pdbx_seq_one_letter_code
_entity_poly.pdbx_strand_id
1 'polypeptide(L)'
;MEVLSRILKKIENNLIQGFHVGVANSVGVRISHLLFADDTILFCDASREQLLSIRLALSCFQAFMELKVNVGKSEIVPVGEVNNLVALANILHCKVGSLPMKYLRMPLGTSFKTTSIWNPILEKMEKKLSGWKRLYLSKGDRLTLLKSTLSSLPMYFLSLFTFPKAVAARIESTQRNFLWGSSEGSFKYLWWLGKMCVYRLNWGV
;
A
#
# COMPACT_ATOMS: atom_id res chain seq x y z
N MET A 1 -19.16 2.78 -9.45
CA MET A 1 -17.80 3.30 -9.75
C MET A 1 -17.52 3.45 -11.25
N GLU A 2 -18.03 2.62 -12.13
CA GLU A 2 -17.85 2.80 -13.60
C GLU A 2 -18.41 4.13 -14.11
N VAL A 3 -19.58 4.55 -13.63
CA VAL A 3 -20.18 5.86 -13.98
C VAL A 3 -19.28 7.01 -13.59
N LEU A 4 -18.71 6.98 -12.38
CA LEU A 4 -17.74 8.01 -11.94
C LEU A 4 -16.50 8.04 -12.84
N SER A 5 -15.96 6.87 -13.19
CA SER A 5 -14.83 6.79 -14.14
C SER A 5 -15.14 7.40 -15.50
N ARG A 6 -16.34 7.17 -16.01
CA ARG A 6 -16.77 7.77 -17.29
C ARG A 6 -16.94 9.29 -17.21
N ILE A 7 -17.51 9.80 -16.10
CA ILE A 7 -17.63 11.24 -15.85
C ILE A 7 -16.24 11.87 -15.77
N LEU A 8 -15.33 11.28 -14.98
CA LEU A 8 -13.96 11.77 -14.80
C LEU A 8 -13.18 11.76 -16.12
N LYS A 9 -13.24 10.68 -16.90
CA LYS A 9 -12.63 10.61 -18.23
C LYS A 9 -13.13 11.70 -19.20
N LYS A 10 -14.43 12.03 -19.13
CA LYS A 10 -14.99 13.07 -19.98
C LYS A 10 -14.47 14.46 -19.62
N ILE A 11 -14.17 14.68 -18.34
CA ILE A 11 -13.64 15.95 -17.83
C ILE A 11 -12.12 16.00 -17.99
N GLU A 12 -11.42 14.86 -17.94
CA GLU A 12 -9.98 14.72 -18.09
C GLU A 12 -9.47 15.38 -19.38
N ASN A 13 -10.21 15.26 -20.46
CA ASN A 13 -9.77 15.78 -21.77
C ASN A 13 -9.69 17.31 -21.84
N ASN A 14 -10.45 18.04 -21.02
CA ASN A 14 -10.56 19.50 -21.12
C ASN A 14 -10.34 20.26 -19.81
N LEU A 15 -10.52 19.64 -18.63
CA LEU A 15 -10.64 20.37 -17.37
C LEU A 15 -9.74 19.86 -16.24
N ILE A 16 -9.22 18.65 -16.30
CA ILE A 16 -8.36 18.08 -15.26
C ILE A 16 -7.06 17.57 -15.90
N GLN A 17 -5.95 18.10 -15.44
CA GLN A 17 -4.63 17.62 -15.86
C GLN A 17 -4.13 16.66 -14.79
N GLY A 18 -4.15 15.35 -15.10
CA GLY A 18 -3.48 14.34 -14.30
C GLY A 18 -1.96 14.43 -14.44
N PHE A 19 -1.24 13.47 -13.89
CA PHE A 19 0.21 13.38 -14.11
C PHE A 19 0.55 12.33 -15.18
N HIS A 20 1.70 12.53 -15.83
CA HIS A 20 2.21 11.62 -16.86
C HIS A 20 3.17 10.61 -16.24
N VAL A 21 2.92 9.33 -16.50
CA VAL A 21 3.83 8.23 -16.16
C VAL A 21 4.41 7.67 -17.45
N GLY A 22 5.72 7.71 -17.58
CA GLY A 22 6.42 7.15 -18.75
C GLY A 22 7.93 7.29 -18.63
N VAL A 23 8.65 6.42 -19.31
CA VAL A 23 10.11 6.55 -19.50
C VAL A 23 10.36 7.52 -20.64
N ALA A 24 11.45 8.27 -20.58
CA ALA A 24 11.86 9.34 -21.50
C ALA A 24 11.91 8.90 -22.95
N ASN A 25 11.17 8.26 -23.63
CA ASN A 25 11.04 7.91 -25.05
C ASN A 25 9.84 6.99 -25.32
N SER A 26 8.91 6.82 -24.37
CA SER A 26 7.67 6.06 -24.55
C SER A 26 6.46 6.98 -24.51
N VAL A 27 5.38 6.57 -25.15
CA VAL A 27 4.08 7.24 -25.03
C VAL A 27 3.65 7.17 -23.57
N GLY A 28 3.84 8.26 -22.83
CA GLY A 28 3.48 8.33 -21.41
C GLY A 28 1.98 8.11 -21.21
N VAL A 29 1.62 7.38 -20.17
CA VAL A 29 0.23 7.23 -19.76
C VAL A 29 -0.14 8.38 -18.84
N ARG A 30 -1.21 9.12 -19.17
CA ARG A 30 -1.75 10.14 -18.28
C ARG A 30 -2.71 9.49 -17.28
N ILE A 31 -2.50 9.77 -16.00
CA ILE A 31 -3.32 9.28 -14.91
C ILE A 31 -3.99 10.47 -14.22
N SER A 32 -5.31 10.54 -14.27
CA SER A 32 -6.12 11.56 -13.61
C SER A 32 -6.80 11.03 -12.37
N HIS A 33 -7.07 9.72 -12.31
CA HIS A 33 -7.77 9.11 -11.19
C HIS A 33 -7.40 7.64 -11.00
N LEU A 34 -7.51 7.19 -9.76
CA LEU A 34 -7.46 5.78 -9.37
C LEU A 34 -8.73 5.45 -8.59
N LEU A 35 -9.41 4.38 -8.98
CA LEU A 35 -10.64 3.90 -8.37
C LEU A 35 -10.45 2.47 -7.88
N PHE A 36 -10.76 2.23 -6.63
CA PHE A 36 -10.77 0.88 -6.07
C PHE A 36 -11.89 0.77 -5.03
N ALA A 37 -12.91 -0.03 -5.32
CA ALA A 37 -14.12 -0.12 -4.50
C ALA A 37 -14.66 1.28 -4.16
N ASP A 38 -14.70 1.65 -2.89
CA ASP A 38 -15.20 2.94 -2.41
C ASP A 38 -14.10 4.03 -2.38
N ASP A 39 -12.83 3.64 -2.47
CA ASP A 39 -11.70 4.56 -2.41
C ASP A 39 -11.40 5.16 -3.78
N THR A 40 -11.28 6.49 -3.81
CA THR A 40 -10.97 7.25 -5.03
C THR A 40 -9.83 8.21 -4.77
N ILE A 41 -8.81 8.18 -5.62
CA ILE A 41 -7.76 9.21 -5.68
C ILE A 41 -7.95 9.98 -6.98
N LEU A 42 -7.96 11.30 -6.90
CA LEU A 42 -8.00 12.19 -8.03
C LEU A 42 -6.68 12.97 -8.08
N PHE A 43 -6.11 13.10 -9.26
CA PHE A 43 -4.89 13.87 -9.50
C PHE A 43 -5.23 15.09 -10.34
N CYS A 44 -4.87 16.26 -9.84
CA CYS A 44 -5.11 17.52 -10.53
C CYS A 44 -4.02 18.53 -10.15
N ASP A 45 -3.86 19.57 -10.94
CA ASP A 45 -3.04 20.71 -10.54
C ASP A 45 -3.70 21.49 -9.41
N ALA A 46 -2.88 22.22 -8.66
CA ALA A 46 -3.34 23.08 -7.55
C ALA A 46 -4.03 24.36 -8.09
N SER A 47 -4.99 24.20 -8.99
CA SER A 47 -5.74 25.28 -9.63
C SER A 47 -7.19 25.28 -9.15
N ARG A 48 -7.70 26.47 -8.89
CA ARG A 48 -9.10 26.68 -8.47
C ARG A 48 -10.09 26.09 -9.49
N GLU A 49 -9.81 26.27 -10.76
CA GLU A 49 -10.69 25.86 -11.87
C GLU A 49 -10.80 24.33 -11.94
N GLN A 50 -9.69 23.63 -11.78
CA GLN A 50 -9.68 22.16 -11.79
C GLN A 50 -10.44 21.59 -10.59
N LEU A 51 -10.29 22.19 -9.40
CA LEU A 51 -11.03 21.76 -8.21
C LEU A 51 -12.54 22.04 -8.31
N LEU A 52 -12.93 23.14 -8.92
CA LEU A 52 -14.35 23.43 -9.21
C LEU A 52 -14.93 22.41 -10.21
N SER A 53 -14.16 22.02 -11.21
CA SER A 53 -14.55 20.98 -12.17
C SER A 53 -14.70 19.62 -11.51
N ILE A 54 -13.79 19.24 -10.60
CA ILE A 54 -13.91 18.03 -9.78
C ILE A 54 -15.17 18.11 -8.90
N ARG A 55 -15.39 19.22 -8.22
CA ARG A 55 -16.58 19.42 -7.39
C ARG A 55 -17.88 19.25 -8.20
N LEU A 56 -17.95 19.84 -9.38
CA LEU A 56 -19.08 19.69 -10.29
C LEU A 56 -19.28 18.22 -10.70
N ALA A 57 -18.20 17.53 -11.09
CA ALA A 57 -18.24 16.12 -11.45
C ALA A 57 -18.77 15.23 -10.31
N LEU A 58 -18.28 15.46 -9.10
CA LEU A 58 -18.75 14.74 -7.92
C LEU A 58 -20.20 15.05 -7.59
N SER A 59 -20.63 16.31 -7.73
CA SER A 59 -22.03 16.71 -7.53
C SER A 59 -22.96 16.05 -8.56
N CYS A 60 -22.57 16.00 -9.82
CA CYS A 60 -23.31 15.28 -10.86
C CYS A 60 -23.38 13.77 -10.54
N PHE A 61 -22.28 13.17 -10.14
CA PHE A 61 -22.24 11.75 -9.76
C PHE A 61 -23.19 11.47 -8.59
N GLN A 62 -23.19 12.31 -7.54
CA GLN A 62 -24.07 12.18 -6.39
C GLN A 62 -25.55 12.30 -6.79
N ALA A 63 -25.86 13.23 -7.69
CA ALA A 63 -27.24 13.43 -8.16
C ALA A 63 -27.77 12.26 -8.99
N PHE A 64 -26.88 11.63 -9.80
CA PHE A 64 -27.30 10.50 -10.66
C PHE A 64 -27.34 9.16 -9.92
N MET A 65 -26.46 8.97 -8.93
CA MET A 65 -26.28 7.66 -8.31
C MET A 65 -26.86 7.57 -6.89
N GLU A 66 -27.40 8.67 -6.37
CA GLU A 66 -27.90 8.80 -4.99
C GLU A 66 -26.84 8.46 -3.91
N LEU A 67 -25.56 8.38 -4.31
CA LEU A 67 -24.43 8.14 -3.45
C LEU A 67 -23.85 9.47 -2.96
N LYS A 68 -23.47 9.55 -1.69
CA LYS A 68 -22.85 10.75 -1.12
C LYS A 68 -21.37 10.56 -0.88
N VAL A 69 -20.57 11.52 -1.34
CA VAL A 69 -19.14 11.59 -1.01
C VAL A 69 -18.99 11.90 0.46
N ASN A 70 -18.20 11.10 1.18
CA ASN A 70 -17.92 11.35 2.58
C ASN A 70 -16.82 12.41 2.73
N VAL A 71 -17.23 13.67 2.78
CA VAL A 71 -16.32 14.82 2.92
C VAL A 71 -15.48 14.74 4.21
N GLY A 72 -16.05 14.20 5.29
CA GLY A 72 -15.33 14.07 6.56
C GLY A 72 -14.15 13.09 6.53
N LYS A 73 -14.15 12.17 5.56
CA LYS A 73 -13.03 11.22 5.30
C LYS A 73 -12.19 11.65 4.10
N SER A 74 -12.62 12.65 3.35
CA SER A 74 -11.89 13.14 2.17
C SER A 74 -10.84 14.16 2.59
N GLU A 75 -9.70 14.10 1.93
CA GLU A 75 -8.56 14.99 2.20
C GLU A 75 -7.91 15.43 0.88
N ILE A 76 -7.42 16.67 0.87
CA ILE A 76 -6.54 17.18 -0.17
C ILE A 76 -5.11 17.09 0.32
N VAL A 77 -4.26 16.43 -0.46
CA VAL A 77 -2.85 16.21 -0.09
C VAL A 77 -1.96 16.90 -1.11
N PRO A 78 -1.12 17.85 -0.68
CA PRO A 78 -0.22 18.54 -1.60
C PRO A 78 0.95 17.62 -2.00
N VAL A 79 1.33 17.69 -3.27
CA VAL A 79 2.55 17.08 -3.81
C VAL A 79 3.46 18.21 -4.27
N GLY A 80 4.53 18.49 -3.52
CA GLY A 80 5.37 19.67 -3.70
C GLY A 80 4.84 20.90 -2.96
N GLU A 81 5.34 22.08 -3.36
CA GLU A 81 4.93 23.34 -2.75
C GLU A 81 3.65 23.86 -3.38
N VAL A 82 2.60 23.96 -2.58
CA VAL A 82 1.29 24.45 -3.01
C VAL A 82 0.90 25.65 -2.16
N ASN A 83 0.73 26.80 -2.82
CA ASN A 83 0.23 28.01 -2.19
C ASN A 83 -1.29 27.92 -1.98
N ASN A 84 -1.79 28.56 -0.92
CA ASN A 84 -3.23 28.67 -0.63
C ASN A 84 -3.98 27.34 -0.49
N LEU A 85 -3.32 26.28 0.01
CA LEU A 85 -3.88 24.95 0.15
C LEU A 85 -5.20 24.92 0.93
N VAL A 86 -5.32 25.73 1.99
CA VAL A 86 -6.54 25.85 2.79
C VAL A 86 -7.72 26.39 1.97
N ALA A 87 -7.45 27.40 1.13
CA ALA A 87 -8.48 27.95 0.24
C ALA A 87 -8.95 26.92 -0.80
N LEU A 88 -8.00 26.11 -1.30
CA LEU A 88 -8.31 25.02 -2.23
C LEU A 88 -9.09 23.89 -1.55
N ALA A 89 -8.75 23.51 -0.33
CA ALA A 89 -9.50 22.51 0.45
C ALA A 89 -10.93 22.93 0.72
N ASN A 90 -11.15 24.22 0.97
CA ASN A 90 -12.50 24.78 1.17
C ASN A 90 -13.41 24.64 -0.06
N ILE A 91 -12.86 24.60 -1.27
CA ILE A 91 -13.65 24.37 -2.51
C ILE A 91 -14.32 23.00 -2.48
N LEU A 92 -13.62 21.97 -2.02
CA LEU A 92 -14.11 20.60 -1.92
C LEU A 92 -14.71 20.28 -0.55
N HIS A 93 -14.66 21.24 0.41
CA HIS A 93 -15.07 21.07 1.80
C HIS A 93 -14.37 19.89 2.50
N CYS A 94 -13.13 19.57 2.13
CA CYS A 94 -12.36 18.47 2.66
C CYS A 94 -11.24 18.96 3.59
N LYS A 95 -10.62 18.01 4.31
CA LYS A 95 -9.48 18.30 5.19
C LYS A 95 -8.21 18.45 4.38
N VAL A 96 -7.24 19.17 4.96
CA VAL A 96 -5.87 19.21 4.46
C VAL A 96 -5.11 18.04 5.06
N GLY A 97 -4.62 17.15 4.23
CA GLY A 97 -3.75 16.04 4.59
C GLY A 97 -2.28 16.31 4.27
N SER A 98 -1.44 15.34 4.54
CA SER A 98 0.00 15.40 4.24
C SER A 98 0.51 14.02 3.81
N LEU A 99 1.61 14.01 3.05
CA LEU A 99 2.34 12.78 2.77
C LEU A 99 3.23 12.40 3.98
N PRO A 100 3.39 11.11 4.27
CA PRO A 100 2.81 9.95 3.58
C PRO A 100 1.35 9.67 3.99
N MET A 101 0.51 9.43 3.00
CA MET A 101 -0.89 9.02 3.22
C MET A 101 -1.05 7.50 3.04
N LYS A 102 -2.10 6.93 3.65
CA LYS A 102 -2.42 5.51 3.46
C LYS A 102 -3.46 5.33 2.36
N TYR A 103 -3.13 4.54 1.35
CA TYR A 103 -4.07 4.10 0.32
C TYR A 103 -4.02 2.59 0.17
N LEU A 104 -5.16 1.92 0.24
CA LEU A 104 -5.25 0.45 0.20
C LEU A 104 -4.29 -0.25 1.19
N ARG A 105 -4.17 0.33 2.40
CA ARG A 105 -3.25 -0.10 3.47
C ARG A 105 -1.75 0.07 3.15
N MET A 106 -1.40 0.74 2.06
CA MET A 106 -0.02 1.03 1.68
C MET A 106 0.29 2.51 1.88
N PRO A 107 1.48 2.87 2.35
CA PRO A 107 1.90 4.25 2.46
C PRO A 107 2.28 4.80 1.08
N LEU A 108 1.56 5.83 0.62
CA LEU A 108 1.90 6.60 -0.56
C LEU A 108 2.75 7.81 -0.17
N GLY A 109 3.70 8.17 -1.03
CA GLY A 109 4.60 9.30 -0.80
C GLY A 109 5.80 8.99 0.10
N THR A 110 6.03 7.72 0.45
CA THR A 110 7.27 7.29 1.11
C THR A 110 8.29 6.81 0.07
N SER A 111 9.57 6.98 0.40
CA SER A 111 10.63 6.40 -0.42
C SER A 111 10.52 4.87 -0.41
N PHE A 112 10.56 4.24 -1.58
CA PHE A 112 10.49 2.78 -1.75
C PHE A 112 11.66 2.01 -1.10
N LYS A 113 12.74 2.72 -0.70
CA LYS A 113 13.89 2.15 0.03
C LYS A 113 13.72 2.18 1.55
N THR A 114 12.66 2.79 2.07
CA THR A 114 12.47 2.99 3.51
C THR A 114 12.15 1.65 4.19
N THR A 115 12.97 1.26 5.16
CA THR A 115 12.78 0.01 5.91
C THR A 115 11.58 0.04 6.86
N SER A 116 11.21 1.21 7.36
CA SER A 116 10.08 1.38 8.29
C SER A 116 8.72 1.00 7.70
N ILE A 117 8.58 1.03 6.36
CA ILE A 117 7.38 0.58 5.66
C ILE A 117 7.04 -0.88 5.99
N TRP A 118 8.06 -1.69 6.29
CA TRP A 118 7.94 -3.11 6.57
C TRP A 118 7.56 -3.44 8.02
N ASN A 119 7.65 -2.45 8.94
CA ASN A 119 7.32 -2.67 10.36
C ASN A 119 5.91 -3.25 10.57
N PRO A 120 4.84 -2.76 9.94
CA PRO A 120 3.50 -3.34 10.12
C PRO A 120 3.39 -4.80 9.69
N ILE A 121 4.22 -5.22 8.71
CA ILE A 121 4.26 -6.61 8.25
C ILE A 121 4.99 -7.46 9.29
N LEU A 122 6.15 -6.99 9.75
CA LEU A 122 6.93 -7.66 10.79
C LEU A 122 6.09 -7.86 12.07
N GLU A 123 5.39 -6.82 12.53
CA GLU A 123 4.48 -6.89 13.68
C GLU A 123 3.36 -7.93 13.48
N LYS A 124 2.75 -7.95 12.29
CA LYS A 124 1.71 -8.95 11.97
C LYS A 124 2.28 -10.37 11.97
N MET A 125 3.49 -10.55 11.44
CA MET A 125 4.16 -11.86 11.46
C MET A 125 4.45 -12.29 12.90
N GLU A 126 5.04 -11.41 13.71
CA GLU A 126 5.36 -11.68 15.11
C GLU A 126 4.09 -12.00 15.93
N LYS A 127 3.00 -11.25 15.72
CA LYS A 127 1.70 -11.50 16.37
C LYS A 127 1.12 -12.86 16.00
N LYS A 128 1.16 -13.26 14.72
CA LYS A 128 0.70 -14.59 14.30
C LYS A 128 1.58 -15.69 14.90
N LEU A 129 2.88 -15.54 14.85
CA LEU A 129 3.84 -16.50 15.37
C LEU A 129 3.70 -16.68 16.90
N SER A 130 3.48 -15.58 17.63
CA SER A 130 3.27 -15.65 19.09
C SER A 130 2.02 -16.44 19.46
N GLY A 131 0.95 -16.34 18.66
CA GLY A 131 -0.25 -17.16 18.80
C GLY A 131 0.03 -18.64 18.55
N TRP A 132 0.75 -18.96 17.48
CA TRP A 132 1.05 -20.34 17.10
C TRP A 132 2.09 -21.01 18.01
N LYS A 133 3.00 -20.27 18.63
CA LYS A 133 3.96 -20.81 19.62
C LYS A 133 3.28 -21.44 20.83
N ARG A 134 2.05 -21.00 21.15
CA ARG A 134 1.25 -21.54 22.25
C ARG A 134 0.59 -22.88 21.91
N LEU A 135 0.59 -23.27 20.64
CA LEU A 135 -0.01 -24.51 20.17
C LEU A 135 1.04 -25.62 20.12
N TYR A 136 0.66 -26.83 20.51
CA TYR A 136 1.50 -28.02 20.35
C TYR A 136 1.50 -28.45 18.88
N LEU A 137 2.36 -27.82 18.07
CA LEU A 137 2.46 -28.07 16.64
C LEU A 137 3.66 -28.95 16.31
N SER A 138 3.43 -29.94 15.46
CA SER A 138 4.52 -30.71 14.86
C SER A 138 5.38 -29.84 13.94
N LYS A 139 6.58 -30.31 13.58
CA LYS A 139 7.43 -29.59 12.60
C LYS A 139 6.75 -29.44 11.22
N GLY A 140 5.98 -30.46 10.81
CA GLY A 140 5.18 -30.41 9.59
C GLY A 140 4.13 -29.32 9.62
N ASP A 141 3.37 -29.23 10.72
CA ASP A 141 2.34 -28.19 10.89
C ASP A 141 2.94 -26.80 10.89
N ARG A 142 4.08 -26.60 11.58
CA ARG A 142 4.81 -25.32 11.57
C ARG A 142 5.25 -24.93 10.17
N LEU A 143 5.78 -25.87 9.40
CA LEU A 143 6.19 -25.63 8.01
C LEU A 143 5.00 -25.27 7.13
N THR A 144 3.88 -25.96 7.28
CA THR A 144 2.64 -25.68 6.55
C THR A 144 2.12 -24.29 6.87
N LEU A 145 2.09 -23.88 8.15
CA LEU A 145 1.70 -22.53 8.56
C LEU A 145 2.64 -21.44 8.01
N LEU A 146 3.95 -21.70 8.01
CA LEU A 146 4.93 -20.78 7.40
C LEU A 146 4.65 -20.57 5.92
N LYS A 147 4.48 -21.66 5.17
CA LYS A 147 4.25 -21.62 3.71
C LYS A 147 2.92 -20.99 3.37
N SER A 148 1.82 -21.38 4.02
CA SER A 148 0.48 -20.94 3.66
C SER A 148 0.17 -19.51 4.09
N THR A 149 0.68 -19.08 5.23
CA THR A 149 0.26 -17.81 5.84
C THR A 149 1.35 -16.76 5.84
N LEU A 150 2.57 -17.09 6.30
CA LEU A 150 3.62 -16.07 6.45
C LEU A 150 4.25 -15.67 5.13
N SER A 151 4.34 -16.58 4.17
CA SER A 151 4.86 -16.26 2.83
C SER A 151 3.96 -15.31 2.05
N SER A 152 2.64 -15.33 2.31
CA SER A 152 1.69 -14.45 1.64
C SER A 152 1.64 -13.02 2.19
N LEU A 153 2.04 -12.80 3.45
CA LEU A 153 1.94 -11.49 4.09
C LEU A 153 2.75 -10.38 3.41
N PRO A 154 4.01 -10.60 2.97
CA PRO A 154 4.79 -9.56 2.31
C PRO A 154 4.43 -9.37 0.82
N MET A 155 3.74 -10.33 0.18
CA MET A 155 3.49 -10.32 -1.27
C MET A 155 2.84 -9.03 -1.76
N TYR A 156 1.85 -8.51 -1.02
CA TYR A 156 1.16 -7.29 -1.39
C TYR A 156 2.08 -6.06 -1.37
N PHE A 157 3.01 -5.99 -0.42
CA PHE A 157 4.00 -4.90 -0.36
C PHE A 157 5.11 -5.08 -1.40
N LEU A 158 5.48 -6.33 -1.70
CA LEU A 158 6.49 -6.64 -2.72
C LEU A 158 6.07 -6.23 -4.13
N SER A 159 4.76 -6.09 -4.39
CA SER A 159 4.29 -5.59 -5.69
C SER A 159 4.64 -4.13 -5.95
N LEU A 160 4.94 -3.34 -4.91
CA LEU A 160 5.24 -1.91 -5.02
C LEU A 160 6.60 -1.50 -4.45
N PHE A 161 7.11 -2.22 -3.46
CA PHE A 161 8.32 -1.84 -2.75
C PHE A 161 9.42 -2.89 -2.91
N THR A 162 10.65 -2.43 -3.06
CA THR A 162 11.81 -3.32 -3.07
C THR A 162 12.04 -3.90 -1.68
N PHE A 163 12.44 -5.15 -1.61
CA PHE A 163 12.67 -5.87 -0.36
C PHE A 163 14.08 -5.58 0.18
N PRO A 164 14.21 -4.82 1.29
CA PRO A 164 15.52 -4.53 1.84
C PRO A 164 16.17 -5.80 2.42
N LYS A 165 17.45 -6.01 2.17
CA LYS A 165 18.20 -7.18 2.69
C LYS A 165 18.09 -7.35 4.21
N ALA A 166 18.09 -6.24 4.95
CA ALA A 166 17.93 -6.26 6.41
C ALA A 166 16.57 -6.80 6.85
N VAL A 167 15.49 -6.42 6.15
CA VAL A 167 14.13 -6.91 6.42
C VAL A 167 14.01 -8.38 6.05
N ALA A 168 14.57 -8.78 4.91
CA ALA A 168 14.62 -10.19 4.49
C ALA A 168 15.30 -11.06 5.55
N ALA A 169 16.48 -10.66 6.02
CA ALA A 169 17.21 -11.38 7.06
C ALA A 169 16.41 -11.48 8.38
N ARG A 170 15.69 -10.42 8.78
CA ARG A 170 14.84 -10.43 9.98
C ARG A 170 13.67 -11.40 9.83
N ILE A 171 12.99 -11.38 8.69
CA ILE A 171 11.89 -12.32 8.41
C ILE A 171 12.39 -13.76 8.41
N GLU A 172 13.50 -14.03 7.71
CA GLU A 172 14.11 -15.35 7.64
C GLU A 172 14.51 -15.86 9.03
N SER A 173 15.16 -15.02 9.84
CA SER A 173 15.50 -15.34 11.23
C SER A 173 14.26 -15.68 12.06
N THR A 174 13.20 -14.88 11.92
CA THR A 174 11.94 -15.07 12.65
C THR A 174 11.24 -16.37 12.23
N GLN A 175 11.22 -16.68 10.94
CA GLN A 175 10.67 -17.94 10.42
C GLN A 175 11.49 -19.16 10.86
N ARG A 176 12.81 -19.06 10.81
CA ARG A 176 13.73 -20.10 11.27
C ARG A 176 13.55 -20.40 12.75
N ASN A 177 13.47 -19.37 13.59
CA ASN A 177 13.24 -19.50 15.01
C ASN A 177 11.89 -20.14 15.34
N PHE A 178 10.85 -19.88 14.56
CA PHE A 178 9.57 -20.55 14.73
C PHE A 178 9.60 -22.02 14.31
N LEU A 179 10.22 -22.33 13.18
CA LEU A 179 10.29 -23.71 12.65
C LEU A 179 11.09 -24.62 13.56
N TRP A 180 12.21 -24.12 14.06
CA TRP A 180 13.20 -24.90 14.81
C TRP A 180 13.18 -24.63 16.32
N GLY A 181 12.61 -23.54 16.77
CA GLY A 181 12.49 -23.20 18.19
C GLY A 181 11.53 -24.15 18.90
N SER A 182 12.05 -25.26 19.38
CA SER A 182 11.38 -26.05 20.43
C SER A 182 11.88 -25.53 21.77
N SER A 183 10.95 -25.47 22.75
CA SER A 183 11.16 -25.28 24.18
C SER A 183 12.61 -25.41 24.63
N GLU A 184 13.11 -24.39 25.29
CA GLU A 184 14.23 -24.35 26.23
C GLU A 184 15.19 -25.55 26.20
N GLY A 185 16.34 -25.38 25.55
CA GLY A 185 17.51 -26.19 25.86
C GLY A 185 18.37 -26.76 24.74
N SER A 186 17.99 -26.75 23.47
CA SER A 186 18.79 -27.43 22.44
C SER A 186 19.26 -26.53 21.28
N PHE A 187 19.86 -25.40 21.63
CA PHE A 187 20.32 -24.42 20.61
C PHE A 187 21.57 -24.84 19.81
N LYS A 188 22.33 -25.84 20.25
CA LYS A 188 23.66 -26.15 19.67
C LYS A 188 23.65 -27.05 18.44
N TYR A 189 22.65 -27.89 18.25
CA TYR A 189 22.61 -28.84 17.10
C TYR A 189 21.92 -28.33 15.85
N LEU A 190 21.23 -27.21 15.93
CA LEU A 190 20.35 -26.70 14.86
C LEU A 190 21.07 -25.83 13.82
N TRP A 191 22.29 -25.36 14.13
CA TRP A 191 23.03 -24.48 13.26
C TRP A 191 23.52 -25.18 11.98
N TRP A 192 23.78 -26.47 12.07
CA TRP A 192 24.28 -27.29 10.95
C TRP A 192 23.16 -27.75 10.00
N LEU A 193 21.98 -28.08 10.52
CA LEU A 193 20.81 -28.49 9.74
C LEU A 193 20.09 -27.32 9.07
N GLY A 194 20.17 -26.12 9.61
CA GLY A 194 19.55 -24.90 9.05
C GLY A 194 20.12 -24.47 7.70
N LYS A 195 21.32 -24.94 7.33
CA LYS A 195 21.90 -24.68 6.00
C LYS A 195 21.30 -25.56 4.88
N MET A 196 20.65 -26.66 5.20
CA MET A 196 20.12 -27.60 4.21
C MET A 196 18.67 -27.39 3.81
N CYS A 197 17.89 -26.58 4.53
CA CYS A 197 16.48 -26.32 4.25
C CYS A 197 16.14 -24.88 3.91
N VAL A 198 17.12 -24.08 3.54
CA VAL A 198 16.85 -22.74 2.99
C VAL A 198 16.49 -22.94 1.52
N TYR A 199 15.21 -23.09 1.23
CA TYR A 199 14.71 -22.76 -0.09
C TYR A 199 15.01 -21.29 -0.31
N ARG A 200 16.07 -21.04 -1.05
CA ARG A 200 16.35 -19.73 -1.60
C ARG A 200 15.17 -19.43 -2.54
N LEU A 201 14.24 -18.64 -2.07
CA LEU A 201 13.28 -18.00 -2.95
C LEU A 201 14.12 -17.07 -3.83
N ASN A 202 14.58 -17.59 -4.96
CA ASN A 202 15.12 -16.78 -6.04
C ASN A 202 13.93 -16.01 -6.61
N TRP A 203 13.71 -14.84 -6.06
CA TRP A 203 12.91 -13.82 -6.70
C TRP A 203 13.76 -13.28 -7.84
N GLY A 204 13.58 -13.88 -9.03
CA GLY A 204 14.15 -13.35 -10.25
C GLY A 204 13.63 -11.93 -10.45
N VAL A 205 14.57 -11.02 -10.67
CA VAL A 205 14.34 -9.69 -11.22
C VAL A 205 14.04 -9.83 -12.69
#